data_4aae046d51470f1dd210cf6a20a65d81
#
_entry.id   4aae046d51470f1dd210cf6a20a65d81
#
_cell.length_a   1.000
_cell.length_b   1.000
_cell.length_c   1.000
_cell.angle_alpha   90.00
_cell.angle_beta   90.00
_cell.angle_gamma   90.00
#
_symmetry.space_group_name_H-M   'P 1'
#
loop_
_entity.id
_entity.type
_entity.pdbx_description
1 polymer ?
#
loop_
_entity_poly.entity_id
_entity_poly.type
_entity_poly.pdbx_seq_one_letter_code
_entity_poly.pdbx_strand_id
1 'polypeptide(L)'
;AGNGEKAPLVGLDATGRAELWRVVLGEKVQTTDIFDSDRERRRFLEDALDLRVIQAADRPRYYEGDPATKDTDGDAALLEAIADEYAGIQAPRQRGEEPERVGNPAAITTKDVMNVLKSDPRLDDVVDTWDNYGNVTGKNELGDHRLAAILGCQHYGDDAIEQFAALAGEEVDT
;
A
#
# COMPACT_ATOMS: atom_id res chain seq x y z
N ALA A 1 -30.66 -25.08 31.14
CA ALA A 1 -29.74 -23.95 31.10
C ALA A 1 -28.42 -24.47 30.50
N GLY A 2 -28.25 -24.26 29.18
CA GLY A 2 -27.01 -24.62 28.51
C GLY A 2 -25.91 -23.62 28.90
N ASN A 3 -24.81 -24.10 29.44
CA ASN A 3 -23.60 -23.32 29.58
C ASN A 3 -23.16 -22.97 28.17
N GLY A 4 -23.41 -21.73 27.74
CA GLY A 4 -22.96 -21.21 26.47
C GLY A 4 -21.45 -20.98 26.54
N GLU A 5 -20.67 -22.02 26.39
CA GLU A 5 -19.27 -21.89 26.08
C GLU A 5 -19.18 -21.18 24.73
N LYS A 6 -18.71 -19.94 24.76
CA LYS A 6 -18.43 -19.19 23.54
C LYS A 6 -17.26 -19.89 22.84
N ALA A 7 -17.47 -20.28 21.59
CA ALA A 7 -16.39 -20.82 20.78
C ALA A 7 -15.27 -19.77 20.64
N PRO A 8 -14.00 -20.20 20.73
CA PRO A 8 -12.90 -19.27 20.48
C PRO A 8 -12.94 -18.76 19.04
N LEU A 9 -12.77 -17.45 18.89
CA LEU A 9 -12.61 -16.81 17.58
C LEU A 9 -11.13 -16.62 17.29
N VAL A 10 -10.68 -17.12 16.16
CA VAL A 10 -9.32 -16.88 15.66
C VAL A 10 -9.44 -16.05 14.39
N GLY A 11 -8.88 -14.85 14.42
CA GLY A 11 -8.78 -13.96 13.25
C GLY A 11 -7.35 -13.96 12.73
N LEU A 12 -7.20 -14.05 11.40
CA LEU A 12 -5.93 -13.87 10.71
C LEU A 12 -5.98 -12.51 10.01
N ASP A 13 -5.12 -11.60 10.42
CA ASP A 13 -5.04 -10.26 9.86
C ASP A 13 -3.58 -9.86 9.68
N ALA A 14 -3.17 -9.63 8.43
CA ALA A 14 -1.82 -9.24 8.08
C ALA A 14 -1.51 -7.76 8.35
N THR A 15 -2.56 -6.94 8.52
CA THR A 15 -2.46 -5.46 8.58
C THR A 15 -3.03 -4.87 9.86
N GLY A 16 -3.77 -5.65 10.64
CA GLY A 16 -4.47 -5.21 11.84
C GLY A 16 -3.51 -4.85 12.97
N ARG A 17 -3.85 -3.77 13.66
CA ARG A 17 -3.18 -3.40 14.91
C ARG A 17 -3.91 -4.01 16.09
N ALA A 18 -3.17 -4.55 17.03
CA ALA A 18 -3.68 -5.17 18.27
C ALA A 18 -4.65 -4.25 19.01
N GLU A 19 -4.35 -2.94 19.02
CA GLU A 19 -5.15 -1.91 19.67
C GLU A 19 -6.55 -1.83 19.07
N LEU A 20 -6.66 -1.80 17.74
CA LEU A 20 -7.95 -1.75 17.03
C LEU A 20 -8.80 -2.99 17.32
N TRP A 21 -8.18 -4.17 17.33
CA TRP A 21 -8.88 -5.41 17.66
C TRP A 21 -9.40 -5.43 19.11
N ARG A 22 -8.63 -4.87 20.05
CA ARG A 22 -9.08 -4.75 21.45
C ARG A 22 -10.25 -3.79 21.59
N VAL A 23 -10.26 -2.68 20.84
CA VAL A 23 -11.40 -1.75 20.81
C VAL A 23 -12.67 -2.45 20.34
N VAL A 24 -12.61 -3.23 19.26
CA VAL A 24 -13.79 -3.86 18.65
C VAL A 24 -14.24 -5.11 19.40
N LEU A 25 -13.33 -5.95 19.87
CA LEU A 25 -13.60 -7.27 20.44
C LEU A 25 -13.38 -7.32 21.98
N GLY A 26 -12.85 -6.25 22.57
CA GLY A 26 -12.58 -6.12 23.99
C GLY A 26 -11.17 -6.52 24.41
N GLU A 27 -10.78 -6.10 25.61
CA GLU A 27 -9.43 -6.24 26.17
C GLU A 27 -8.89 -7.68 26.29
N LYS A 28 -9.77 -8.67 26.18
CA LYS A 28 -9.38 -10.09 26.25
C LYS A 28 -8.77 -10.64 24.96
N VAL A 29 -8.71 -9.81 23.91
CA VAL A 29 -8.07 -10.20 22.65
C VAL A 29 -6.58 -10.39 22.87
N GLN A 30 -6.10 -11.58 22.59
CA GLN A 30 -4.69 -11.90 22.54
C GLN A 30 -4.23 -11.82 21.09
N THR A 31 -3.17 -11.08 20.85
CA THR A 31 -2.53 -10.98 19.55
C THR A 31 -1.17 -11.68 19.60
N THR A 32 -0.89 -12.46 18.57
CA THR A 32 0.39 -13.14 18.40
C THR A 32 0.92 -12.75 17.03
N ASP A 33 2.11 -12.19 16.98
CA ASP A 33 2.81 -12.01 15.71
C ASP A 33 3.37 -13.36 15.26
N ILE A 34 3.31 -13.64 13.96
CA ILE A 34 3.91 -14.85 13.38
C ILE A 34 5.43 -14.72 13.24
N PHE A 35 5.96 -13.53 13.41
CA PHE A 35 7.40 -13.25 13.37
C PHE A 35 7.89 -12.82 14.74
N ASP A 36 8.97 -13.44 15.21
CA ASP A 36 9.59 -13.12 16.51
C ASP A 36 10.33 -11.77 16.51
N SER A 37 10.58 -11.22 15.33
CA SER A 37 11.31 -9.96 15.18
C SER A 37 11.08 -9.28 13.82
N ASP A 38 11.32 -7.98 13.75
CA ASP A 38 11.32 -7.23 12.47
C ASP A 38 12.37 -7.76 11.48
N ARG A 39 13.46 -8.34 11.98
CA ARG A 39 14.48 -8.96 11.12
C ARG A 39 13.94 -10.21 10.44
N GLU A 40 13.17 -11.01 11.14
CA GLU A 40 12.55 -12.22 10.58
C GLU A 40 11.46 -11.85 9.58
N ARG A 41 10.61 -10.87 9.92
CA ARG A 41 9.62 -10.32 8.99
C ARG A 41 10.27 -9.80 7.71
N ARG A 42 11.36 -9.03 7.82
CA ARG A 42 12.10 -8.52 6.66
C ARG A 42 12.66 -9.64 5.81
N ARG A 43 13.26 -10.65 6.42
CA ARG A 43 13.76 -11.83 5.70
C ARG A 43 12.64 -12.58 4.97
N PHE A 44 11.48 -12.71 5.61
CA PHE A 44 10.33 -13.32 4.95
C PHE A 44 9.88 -12.51 3.72
N LEU A 45 9.82 -11.20 3.82
CA LEU A 45 9.47 -10.33 2.68
C LEU A 45 10.51 -10.43 1.55
N GLU A 46 11.79 -10.44 1.89
CA GLU A 46 12.90 -10.53 0.92
C GLU A 46 13.00 -11.94 0.30
N ASP A 47 12.91 -13.00 1.10
CA ASP A 47 13.17 -14.38 0.67
C ASP A 47 11.92 -15.08 0.08
N ALA A 48 10.74 -14.80 0.62
CA ALA A 48 9.50 -15.47 0.20
C ALA A 48 8.71 -14.69 -0.84
N LEU A 49 8.71 -13.34 -0.76
CA LEU A 49 8.00 -12.50 -1.70
C LEU A 49 8.92 -11.92 -2.79
N ASP A 50 10.25 -12.06 -2.62
CA ASP A 50 11.26 -11.46 -3.49
C ASP A 50 11.02 -9.95 -3.74
N LEU A 51 10.49 -9.27 -2.69
CA LEU A 51 10.05 -7.89 -2.75
C LEU A 51 11.17 -6.95 -2.33
N ARG A 52 11.57 -6.07 -3.23
CA ARG A 52 12.47 -4.95 -2.93
C ARG A 52 11.67 -3.66 -2.84
N VAL A 53 11.70 -3.01 -1.68
CA VAL A 53 11.08 -1.70 -1.46
C VAL A 53 12.14 -0.61 -1.45
N ILE A 54 11.94 0.43 -2.26
CA ILE A 54 12.76 1.64 -2.28
C ILE A 54 11.86 2.80 -1.88
N GLN A 55 12.19 3.47 -0.80
CA GLN A 55 11.41 4.59 -0.28
C GLN A 55 12.19 5.90 -0.44
N ALA A 56 11.60 6.86 -1.16
CA ALA A 56 12.05 8.25 -1.16
C ALA A 56 11.43 8.95 0.06
N ALA A 57 12.21 9.09 1.14
CA ALA A 57 11.71 9.58 2.44
C ALA A 57 11.83 11.08 2.64
N ASP A 58 12.63 11.76 1.84
CA ASP A 58 12.94 13.20 1.94
C ASP A 58 11.93 14.12 1.24
N ARG A 59 10.88 13.56 0.64
CA ARG A 59 9.78 14.29 0.00
C ARG A 59 8.43 13.73 0.45
N PRO A 60 8.01 13.95 1.70
CA PRO A 60 6.65 13.60 2.11
C PRO A 60 5.67 14.42 1.28
N ARG A 61 4.70 13.76 0.67
CA ARG A 61 3.65 14.41 -0.11
C ARG A 61 2.31 14.14 0.49
N TYR A 62 1.60 15.22 0.77
CA TYR A 62 0.20 15.17 1.19
C TYR A 62 -0.66 15.49 -0.02
N TYR A 63 -1.55 14.58 -0.37
CA TYR A 63 -2.49 14.75 -1.48
C TYR A 63 -3.87 15.17 -0.97
N GLU A 64 -3.89 16.19 -0.14
CA GLU A 64 -5.14 16.87 0.26
C GLU A 64 -5.42 18.06 -0.65
N GLY A 65 -6.71 18.34 -0.87
CA GLY A 65 -7.17 19.50 -1.61
C GLY A 65 -7.23 19.30 -3.14
N ASP A 66 -7.27 20.41 -3.85
CA ASP A 66 -7.43 20.47 -5.30
C ASP A 66 -6.20 19.88 -6.03
N PRO A 67 -6.37 18.90 -6.94
CA PRO A 67 -5.29 18.38 -7.76
C PRO A 67 -4.48 19.46 -8.49
N ALA A 68 -5.10 20.56 -8.86
CA ALA A 68 -4.42 21.67 -9.54
C ALA A 68 -3.36 22.38 -8.68
N THR A 69 -3.40 22.23 -7.36
CA THR A 69 -2.41 22.80 -6.43
C THR A 69 -1.29 21.84 -6.06
N LYS A 70 -1.32 20.60 -6.59
CA LYS A 70 -0.35 19.56 -6.29
C LYS A 70 0.80 19.59 -7.28
N ASP A 71 2.00 19.27 -6.81
CA ASP A 71 3.20 19.17 -7.66
C ASP A 71 3.18 17.86 -8.45
N THR A 72 2.27 17.78 -9.43
CA THR A 72 2.16 16.63 -10.33
C THR A 72 3.31 16.56 -11.34
N ASP A 73 3.97 17.67 -11.63
CA ASP A 73 5.17 17.70 -12.48
C ASP A 73 6.32 16.93 -11.84
N GLY A 74 6.54 17.10 -10.52
CA GLY A 74 7.54 16.34 -9.80
C GLY A 74 7.19 14.86 -9.70
N ASP A 75 5.90 14.51 -9.65
CA ASP A 75 5.46 13.12 -9.66
C ASP A 75 5.66 12.48 -11.03
N ALA A 76 5.37 13.21 -12.12
CA ALA A 76 5.65 12.74 -13.46
C ALA A 76 7.16 12.50 -13.67
N ALA A 77 7.99 13.45 -13.30
CA ALA A 77 9.45 13.29 -13.38
C ALA A 77 9.98 12.12 -12.54
N LEU A 78 9.36 11.83 -11.40
CA LEU A 78 9.72 10.68 -10.57
C LEU A 78 9.34 9.35 -11.27
N LEU A 79 8.18 9.29 -11.91
CA LEU A 79 7.75 8.10 -12.67
C LEU A 79 8.66 7.85 -13.87
N GLU A 80 9.02 8.90 -14.62
CA GLU A 80 10.02 8.82 -15.71
C GLU A 80 11.35 8.26 -15.17
N ALA A 81 11.87 8.80 -14.06
CA ALA A 81 13.11 8.34 -13.47
C ALA A 81 13.05 6.89 -12.98
N ILE A 82 11.91 6.45 -12.42
CA ILE A 82 11.69 5.06 -12.01
C ILE A 82 11.69 4.14 -13.24
N ALA A 83 11.00 4.52 -14.30
CA ALA A 83 10.97 3.73 -15.52
C ALA A 83 12.36 3.66 -16.17
N ASP A 84 13.08 4.78 -16.28
CA ASP A 84 14.43 4.84 -16.84
C ASP A 84 15.43 3.96 -16.06
N GLU A 85 15.32 3.94 -14.72
CA GLU A 85 16.24 3.18 -13.88
C GLU A 85 15.92 1.68 -13.85
N TYR A 86 14.64 1.30 -13.84
CA TYR A 86 14.23 -0.07 -13.53
C TYR A 86 13.54 -0.80 -14.70
N ALA A 87 12.84 -0.11 -15.61
CA ALA A 87 12.24 -0.77 -16.78
C ALA A 87 13.33 -1.26 -17.71
N GLY A 88 13.21 -2.50 -18.13
CA GLY A 88 14.18 -3.13 -19.02
C GLY A 88 15.35 -3.84 -18.34
N ILE A 89 15.47 -3.72 -17.02
CA ILE A 89 16.42 -4.53 -16.24
C ILE A 89 16.05 -6.01 -16.42
N GLN A 90 17.06 -6.87 -16.52
CA GLN A 90 16.88 -8.32 -16.51
C GLN A 90 16.90 -8.81 -15.04
N ALA A 91 15.80 -9.35 -14.59
CA ALA A 91 15.70 -9.90 -13.24
C ALA A 91 14.83 -11.17 -13.25
N PRO A 92 15.08 -12.19 -12.42
CA PRO A 92 14.17 -13.32 -12.29
C PRO A 92 12.86 -12.88 -11.62
N ARG A 93 11.74 -13.51 -12.01
CA ARG A 93 10.44 -13.26 -11.38
C ARG A 93 10.38 -13.88 -9.98
N GLN A 94 10.99 -15.06 -9.85
CA GLN A 94 11.19 -15.74 -8.58
C GLN A 94 12.63 -16.26 -8.52
N ARG A 95 13.11 -16.48 -7.31
CA ARG A 95 14.46 -16.96 -7.09
C ARG A 95 14.68 -18.29 -7.81
N GLY A 96 15.65 -18.32 -8.71
CA GLY A 96 16.02 -19.50 -9.49
C GLY A 96 15.36 -19.61 -10.87
N GLU A 97 14.51 -18.68 -11.25
CA GLU A 97 13.99 -18.55 -12.60
C GLU A 97 14.99 -17.82 -13.52
N GLU A 98 14.84 -18.03 -14.82
CA GLU A 98 15.61 -17.25 -15.81
C GLU A 98 15.21 -15.78 -15.75
N PRO A 99 16.19 -14.86 -15.86
CA PRO A 99 15.90 -13.44 -15.84
C PRO A 99 15.02 -13.02 -17.03
N GLU A 100 13.97 -12.29 -16.75
CA GLU A 100 13.11 -11.66 -17.72
C GLU A 100 13.23 -10.14 -17.66
N ARG A 101 12.84 -9.45 -18.73
CA ARG A 101 12.80 -7.99 -18.75
C ARG A 101 11.71 -7.47 -17.81
N VAL A 102 12.08 -6.57 -16.92
CA VAL A 102 11.11 -5.80 -16.12
C VAL A 102 10.40 -4.81 -17.06
N GLY A 103 9.08 -4.83 -17.05
CA GLY A 103 8.25 -3.87 -17.81
C GLY A 103 8.19 -2.50 -17.14
N ASN A 104 7.40 -1.62 -17.72
CA ASN A 104 7.09 -0.33 -17.13
C ASN A 104 6.33 -0.48 -15.80
N PRO A 105 6.36 0.52 -14.93
CA PRO A 105 5.69 0.46 -13.64
C PRO A 105 4.16 0.46 -13.76
N ALA A 106 3.50 -0.23 -12.82
CA ALA A 106 2.16 0.13 -12.40
C ALA A 106 2.24 1.30 -11.41
N ALA A 107 1.43 2.34 -11.59
CA ALA A 107 1.40 3.49 -10.69
C ALA A 107 0.13 3.51 -9.85
N ILE A 108 0.28 3.68 -8.53
CA ILE A 108 -0.80 3.73 -7.55
C ILE A 108 -0.72 5.07 -6.82
N THR A 109 -1.82 5.81 -6.82
CA THR A 109 -1.91 7.10 -6.13
C THR A 109 -3.35 7.42 -5.73
N THR A 110 -3.65 8.66 -5.32
CA THR A 110 -5.04 9.08 -5.13
C THR A 110 -5.75 9.23 -6.47
N LYS A 111 -7.08 9.07 -6.50
CA LYS A 111 -7.88 9.13 -7.74
C LYS A 111 -7.67 10.43 -8.51
N ASP A 112 -7.62 11.55 -7.80
CA ASP A 112 -7.52 12.87 -8.44
C ASP A 112 -6.13 13.09 -9.06
N VAL A 113 -5.08 12.74 -8.34
CA VAL A 113 -3.70 12.79 -8.86
C VAL A 113 -3.53 11.84 -10.04
N MET A 114 -4.07 10.63 -9.95
CA MET A 114 -4.07 9.67 -11.06
C MET A 114 -4.68 10.27 -12.33
N ASN A 115 -5.85 10.93 -12.22
CA ASN A 115 -6.52 11.51 -13.36
C ASN A 115 -5.68 12.63 -14.03
N VAL A 116 -4.97 13.43 -13.24
CA VAL A 116 -4.07 14.44 -13.77
C VAL A 116 -2.88 13.82 -14.46
N LEU A 117 -2.19 12.87 -13.81
CA LEU A 117 -1.00 12.22 -14.35
C LEU A 117 -1.30 11.39 -15.61
N LYS A 118 -2.44 10.71 -15.67
CA LYS A 118 -2.88 9.99 -16.89
C LYS A 118 -3.12 10.90 -18.09
N SER A 119 -3.30 12.19 -17.87
CA SER A 119 -3.48 13.17 -18.94
C SER A 119 -2.15 13.79 -19.38
N ASP A 120 -1.04 13.44 -18.74
CA ASP A 120 0.29 13.95 -19.09
C ASP A 120 0.90 13.09 -20.19
N PRO A 121 1.12 13.64 -21.41
CA PRO A 121 1.66 12.88 -22.55
C PRO A 121 3.05 12.27 -22.31
N ARG A 122 3.81 12.80 -21.33
CA ARG A 122 5.12 12.24 -20.96
C ARG A 122 5.01 10.82 -20.41
N LEU A 123 3.85 10.45 -19.86
CA LEU A 123 3.62 9.21 -19.16
C LEU A 123 2.93 8.12 -19.99
N ASP A 124 2.53 8.42 -21.23
CA ASP A 124 1.80 7.49 -22.09
C ASP A 124 2.56 6.15 -22.31
N ASP A 125 3.87 6.23 -22.48
CA ASP A 125 4.75 5.06 -22.68
C ASP A 125 5.61 4.73 -21.44
N VAL A 126 5.34 5.38 -20.31
CA VAL A 126 6.12 5.26 -19.07
C VAL A 126 5.41 4.38 -18.04
N VAL A 127 4.09 4.45 -17.99
CA VAL A 127 3.28 3.73 -17.00
C VAL A 127 2.30 2.80 -17.70
N ASP A 128 2.45 1.49 -17.46
CA ASP A 128 1.60 0.47 -18.12
C ASP A 128 0.19 0.42 -17.50
N THR A 129 0.10 0.57 -16.19
CA THR A 129 -1.17 0.44 -15.47
C THR A 129 -1.30 1.50 -14.39
N TRP A 130 -2.50 2.10 -14.32
CA TRP A 130 -2.85 3.09 -13.33
C TRP A 130 -3.93 2.58 -12.40
N ASP A 131 -3.73 2.73 -11.10
CA ASP A 131 -4.79 2.48 -10.12
C ASP A 131 -4.75 3.50 -8.97
N ASN A 132 -5.79 3.48 -8.13
CA ASN A 132 -5.87 4.36 -6.96
C ASN A 132 -6.12 3.56 -5.69
N TYR A 133 -5.72 4.13 -4.55
CA TYR A 133 -5.79 3.47 -3.26
C TYR A 133 -7.16 2.87 -2.90
N GLY A 134 -8.26 3.50 -3.34
CA GLY A 134 -9.62 2.99 -3.10
C GLY A 134 -10.01 1.79 -3.97
N ASN A 135 -9.20 1.43 -4.96
CA ASN A 135 -9.56 0.45 -5.98
C ASN A 135 -8.60 -0.75 -6.07
N VAL A 136 -7.47 -0.72 -5.37
CA VAL A 136 -6.44 -1.79 -5.44
C VAL A 136 -6.83 -3.06 -4.68
N THR A 137 -7.80 -2.98 -3.76
CA THR A 137 -8.20 -4.11 -2.93
C THR A 137 -8.94 -5.17 -3.75
N GLY A 138 -8.43 -6.40 -3.72
CA GLY A 138 -9.07 -7.54 -4.40
C GLY A 138 -8.81 -7.64 -5.91
N LYS A 139 -7.92 -6.82 -6.46
CA LYS A 139 -7.50 -6.90 -7.85
C LYS A 139 -6.24 -7.73 -8.03
N ASN A 140 -6.25 -8.61 -9.01
CA ASN A 140 -5.08 -9.41 -9.39
C ASN A 140 -4.26 -8.76 -10.52
N GLU A 141 -4.80 -7.75 -11.20
CA GLU A 141 -4.17 -7.11 -12.36
C GLU A 141 -2.78 -6.52 -12.03
N LEU A 142 -2.63 -5.99 -10.80
CA LEU A 142 -1.35 -5.48 -10.33
C LEU A 142 -0.29 -6.57 -10.08
N GLY A 143 -0.72 -7.82 -9.87
CA GLY A 143 0.16 -8.96 -9.64
C GLY A 143 0.99 -9.36 -10.87
N ASP A 144 0.60 -8.91 -12.06
CA ASP A 144 1.34 -9.16 -13.30
C ASP A 144 2.52 -8.19 -13.48
N HIS A 145 2.50 -7.06 -12.76
CA HIS A 145 3.58 -6.07 -12.80
C HIS A 145 4.72 -6.44 -11.85
N ARG A 146 5.94 -6.27 -12.33
CA ARG A 146 7.18 -6.52 -11.57
C ARG A 146 7.77 -5.25 -10.98
N LEU A 147 7.24 -4.11 -11.40
CA LEU A 147 7.61 -2.78 -10.93
C LEU A 147 6.33 -2.03 -10.59
N ALA A 148 6.27 -1.49 -9.39
CA ALA A 148 5.17 -0.64 -8.95
C ALA A 148 5.72 0.64 -8.32
N ALA A 149 5.12 1.77 -8.70
CA ALA A 149 5.37 3.07 -8.10
C ALA A 149 4.16 3.48 -7.25
N ILE A 150 4.38 3.72 -5.96
CA ILE A 150 3.34 4.16 -5.04
C ILE A 150 3.62 5.63 -4.69
N LEU A 151 2.74 6.53 -5.13
CA LEU A 151 2.89 7.97 -4.96
C LEU A 151 1.94 8.48 -3.87
N GLY A 152 2.52 9.08 -2.83
CA GLY A 152 1.77 9.57 -1.66
C GLY A 152 1.44 8.47 -0.66
N CYS A 153 0.43 8.72 0.16
CA CYS A 153 -0.08 7.73 1.10
C CYS A 153 -1.61 7.75 1.11
N GLN A 154 -2.20 6.63 1.45
CA GLN A 154 -3.64 6.54 1.66
C GLN A 154 -4.00 7.30 2.95
N HIS A 155 -4.91 8.26 2.84
CA HIS A 155 -5.56 8.91 3.97
C HIS A 155 -6.98 8.38 4.11
N TYR A 156 -7.38 8.06 5.32
CA TYR A 156 -8.70 7.46 5.55
C TYR A 156 -9.85 8.47 5.47
N GLY A 157 -9.54 9.76 5.39
CA GLY A 157 -10.53 10.84 5.50
C GLY A 157 -10.96 11.09 6.95
N ASP A 158 -11.42 12.31 7.23
CA ASP A 158 -11.76 12.74 8.59
C ASP A 158 -12.96 11.95 9.14
N ASP A 159 -13.97 11.68 8.31
CA ASP A 159 -15.15 10.87 8.69
C ASP A 159 -14.77 9.48 9.20
N ALA A 160 -13.77 8.83 8.58
CA ALA A 160 -13.33 7.51 9.00
C ALA A 160 -12.52 7.59 10.30
N ILE A 161 -11.70 8.63 10.48
CA ILE A 161 -10.95 8.89 11.70
C ILE A 161 -11.93 9.13 12.86
N GLU A 162 -12.95 9.97 12.65
CA GLU A 162 -14.00 10.22 13.64
C GLU A 162 -14.76 8.95 14.02
N GLN A 163 -15.12 8.11 13.04
CA GLN A 163 -15.77 6.84 13.30
C GLN A 163 -14.89 5.90 14.12
N PHE A 164 -13.61 5.79 13.80
CA PHE A 164 -12.67 4.96 14.56
C PHE A 164 -12.46 5.51 15.98
N ALA A 165 -12.34 6.82 16.14
CA ALA A 165 -12.22 7.45 17.45
C ALA A 165 -13.48 7.25 18.29
N ALA A 166 -14.67 7.43 17.71
CA ALA A 166 -15.95 7.17 18.37
C ALA A 166 -16.06 5.70 18.83
N LEU A 167 -15.62 4.74 18.00
CA LEU A 167 -15.54 3.33 18.37
C LEU A 167 -14.56 3.07 19.52
N ALA A 168 -13.48 3.83 19.57
CA ALA A 168 -12.49 3.78 20.65
C ALA A 168 -12.92 4.51 21.93
N GLY A 169 -13.99 5.30 21.87
CA GLY A 169 -14.44 6.14 22.99
C GLY A 169 -13.59 7.40 23.15
N GLU A 170 -12.89 7.81 22.13
CA GLU A 170 -12.04 9.00 22.10
C GLU A 170 -12.77 10.16 21.39
N GLU A 171 -12.58 11.38 21.87
CA GLU A 171 -13.00 12.60 21.19
C GLU A 171 -11.92 13.03 20.19
N VAL A 172 -12.31 13.36 18.95
CA VAL A 172 -11.41 13.93 17.96
C VAL A 172 -11.76 15.41 17.80
N ASP A 173 -10.79 16.27 18.06
CA ASP A 173 -10.88 17.69 17.67
C ASP A 173 -10.62 17.79 16.15
N THR A 174 -11.65 18.13 15.40
CA THR A 174 -11.61 18.38 13.95
C THR A 174 -11.43 19.84 13.63
#